data_41e5a1a49ddc3ffa4c8f60ecfb4de44f
#
_entry.id   41e5a1a49ddc3ffa4c8f60ecfb4de44f
#
_cell.length_a   1.000
_cell.length_b   1.000
_cell.length_c   1.000
_cell.angle_alpha   90.00
_cell.angle_beta   90.00
_cell.angle_gamma   90.00
#
_symmetry.space_group_name_H-M   'P 1'
#
loop_
_entity.id
_entity.type
_entity.pdbx_description
1 polymer ?
#
loop_
_entity_poly.entity_id
_entity_poly.type
_entity_poly.pdbx_seq_one_letter_code
_entity_poly.pdbx_strand_id
1 'polypeptide(L)'
;GKIKAANFYRDCYPADDIPGVWMHKDFSSVAVSYEIFINGQKQEIDKNTEYTMDLVDNIFPRTLLYFGNVKVSIILYAPISENGDTRSNAFVYGMCIENTGPDPVNGEIRIIGETDAEDDFLKNEISILQGSGRETTEFSLPAAEHIWIPSVIYAPGRYEEAEKIRNNSSYWFEQTHNYFRNMLGRLVVEDHPVEGALFERAVMQCFHAIAMNASGEVTGSNWGSFPATRQIWMKDMYYAFLPFCILEPDLAWKGMEWFINYGIRPEGDKCRGG
;
A
#
# COMPACT_ATOMS: atom_id res chain seq x y z
N GLY A 1 9.08 11.75 9.93
CA GLY A 1 8.05 12.22 8.98
C GLY A 1 6.83 11.30 9.04
N LYS A 2 5.67 11.87 8.74
CA LYS A 2 4.44 11.08 8.62
C LYS A 2 4.30 10.60 7.18
N ILE A 3 4.10 9.32 6.98
CA ILE A 3 3.77 8.75 5.67
C ILE A 3 2.30 8.37 5.71
N LYS A 4 1.49 8.89 4.78
CA LYS A 4 0.15 8.34 4.55
C LYS A 4 0.32 6.98 3.90
N ALA A 5 0.11 5.94 4.68
CA ALA A 5 0.49 4.60 4.30
C ALA A 5 -0.61 3.84 3.58
N ALA A 6 -1.87 4.04 3.94
CA ALA A 6 -2.97 3.29 3.37
C ALA A 6 -4.28 4.09 3.41
N ASN A 7 -5.14 3.77 2.46
CA ASN A 7 -6.52 4.21 2.46
C ASN A 7 -7.41 2.97 2.59
N PHE A 8 -8.35 3.00 3.52
CA PHE A 8 -9.32 1.94 3.72
C PHE A 8 -10.70 2.43 3.37
N TYR A 9 -11.43 1.62 2.62
CA TYR A 9 -12.80 1.88 2.23
C TYR A 9 -13.68 0.77 2.77
N ARG A 10 -14.81 1.14 3.36
CA ARG A 10 -15.78 0.17 3.82
C ARG A 10 -16.68 -0.27 2.67
N ASP A 11 -17.16 0.70 1.90
CA ASP A 11 -18.12 0.47 0.82
C ASP A 11 -18.12 1.64 -0.16
N CYS A 12 -18.89 1.53 -1.23
CA CYS A 12 -19.15 2.63 -2.14
C CYS A 12 -20.67 2.81 -2.31
N TYR A 13 -21.10 4.02 -2.56
CA TYR A 13 -22.50 4.37 -2.70
C TYR A 13 -22.68 5.50 -3.74
N PRO A 14 -23.89 5.61 -4.34
CA PRO A 14 -24.20 6.73 -5.20
C PRO A 14 -24.12 8.06 -4.46
N ALA A 15 -23.54 9.07 -5.08
CA ALA A 15 -23.55 10.42 -4.54
C ALA A 15 -24.96 11.02 -4.67
N ASP A 16 -25.51 11.50 -3.56
CA ASP A 16 -26.87 12.07 -3.56
C ASP A 16 -27.00 13.34 -4.39
N ASP A 17 -25.90 14.12 -4.44
CA ASP A 17 -25.89 15.46 -5.03
C ASP A 17 -25.44 15.49 -6.49
N ILE A 18 -24.76 14.46 -6.97
CA ILE A 18 -24.15 14.45 -8.30
C ILE A 18 -24.54 13.17 -9.04
N PRO A 19 -25.50 13.25 -9.96
CA PRO A 19 -25.89 12.09 -10.76
C PRO A 19 -24.73 11.45 -11.53
N GLY A 20 -24.68 10.13 -11.54
CA GLY A 20 -23.64 9.37 -12.24
C GLY A 20 -22.30 9.29 -11.51
N VAL A 21 -22.21 9.79 -10.29
CA VAL A 21 -21.01 9.74 -9.47
C VAL A 21 -21.18 8.75 -8.33
N TRP A 22 -20.19 7.90 -8.16
CA TRP A 22 -20.08 6.99 -7.03
C TRP A 22 -19.00 7.47 -6.07
N MET A 23 -19.22 7.26 -4.80
CA MET A 23 -18.30 7.68 -3.75
C MET A 23 -17.95 6.51 -2.86
N HIS A 24 -16.69 6.41 -2.46
CA HIS A 24 -16.29 5.51 -1.41
C HIS A 24 -16.82 6.00 -0.06
N LYS A 25 -17.52 5.10 0.62
CA LYS A 25 -18.06 5.34 1.94
C LYS A 25 -17.05 4.95 3.01
N ASP A 26 -17.12 5.66 4.13
CA ASP A 26 -16.29 5.37 5.29
C ASP A 26 -14.80 5.29 4.94
N PHE A 27 -14.33 6.33 4.27
CA PHE A 27 -12.93 6.51 3.92
C PHE A 27 -12.12 6.90 5.15
N SER A 28 -11.02 6.20 5.37
CA SER A 28 -10.02 6.57 6.35
C SER A 28 -8.62 6.47 5.78
N SER A 29 -7.79 7.44 6.09
CA SER A 29 -6.36 7.36 5.82
C SER A 29 -5.60 7.09 7.10
N VAL A 30 -4.64 6.18 7.03
CA VAL A 30 -3.71 5.92 8.12
C VAL A 30 -2.40 6.62 7.81
N ALA A 31 -1.98 7.47 8.73
CA ALA A 31 -0.63 8.03 8.73
C ALA A 31 0.23 7.20 9.67
N VAL A 32 1.36 6.72 9.19
CA VAL A 32 2.35 6.04 10.00
C VAL A 32 3.53 6.97 10.23
N SER A 33 3.88 7.16 11.47
CA SER A 33 5.13 7.79 11.89
C SER A 33 5.99 6.78 12.64
N TYR A 34 7.26 7.04 12.71
CA TYR A 34 8.21 6.20 13.42
C TYR A 34 9.26 7.04 14.11
N GLU A 35 9.72 6.53 15.25
CA GLU A 35 10.85 7.05 15.98
C GLU A 35 11.95 5.99 15.99
N ILE A 36 13.16 6.40 15.68
CA ILE A 36 14.35 5.54 15.65
C ILE A 36 15.30 6.00 16.72
N PHE A 37 15.72 5.07 17.57
CA PHE A 37 16.74 5.31 18.57
C PHE A 37 17.96 4.42 18.26
N ILE A 38 19.13 4.99 18.22
CA ILE A 38 20.39 4.29 17.98
C ILE A 38 21.31 4.58 19.17
N ASN A 39 21.77 3.54 19.84
CA ASN A 39 22.59 3.63 21.04
C ASN A 39 22.02 4.60 22.10
N GLY A 40 20.69 4.53 22.27
CA GLY A 40 19.97 5.35 23.25
C GLY A 40 19.68 6.79 22.80
N GLN A 41 20.10 7.19 21.60
CA GLN A 41 19.85 8.53 21.06
C GLN A 41 18.76 8.50 20.00
N LYS A 42 17.75 9.35 20.16
CA LYS A 42 16.72 9.54 19.15
C LYS A 42 17.32 10.16 17.89
N GLN A 43 17.04 9.57 16.74
CA GLN A 43 17.43 10.07 15.44
C GLN A 43 16.37 11.05 14.94
N GLU A 44 16.74 12.30 14.80
CA GLU A 44 15.85 13.31 14.24
C GLU A 44 15.82 13.17 12.71
N ILE A 45 14.60 13.09 12.17
CA ILE A 45 14.36 13.02 10.73
C ILE A 45 13.84 14.39 10.29
N ASP A 46 14.74 15.17 9.75
CA ASP A 46 14.48 16.53 9.30
C ASP A 46 15.00 16.76 7.86
N LYS A 47 15.03 18.01 7.43
CA LYS A 47 15.52 18.40 6.09
C LYS A 47 17.02 18.12 5.86
N ASN A 48 17.79 17.84 6.90
CA ASN A 48 19.24 17.56 6.84
C ASN A 48 19.52 16.06 6.87
N THR A 49 18.50 15.24 7.13
CA THR A 49 18.63 13.78 7.13
C THR A 49 18.98 13.31 5.72
N GLU A 50 20.06 12.57 5.59
CA GLU A 50 20.43 11.94 4.33
C GLU A 50 19.42 10.84 4.01
N TYR A 51 18.80 10.93 2.85
CA TYR A 51 17.86 9.92 2.40
C TYR A 51 17.87 9.78 0.88
N THR A 52 17.48 8.59 0.42
CA THR A 52 17.14 8.36 -0.99
C THR A 52 15.79 7.67 -1.09
N MET A 53 15.13 7.86 -2.22
CA MET A 53 13.87 7.17 -2.54
C MET A 53 14.01 6.50 -3.89
N ASP A 54 13.66 5.24 -3.95
CA ASP A 54 13.65 4.46 -5.19
C ASP A 54 12.47 3.49 -5.23
N LEU A 55 12.44 2.66 -6.25
CA LEU A 55 11.49 1.55 -6.38
C LEU A 55 12.29 0.26 -6.48
N VAL A 56 12.06 -0.66 -5.57
CA VAL A 56 12.60 -2.02 -5.70
C VAL A 56 11.95 -2.67 -6.90
N ASP A 57 12.77 -3.03 -7.90
CA ASP A 57 12.36 -3.65 -9.17
C ASP A 57 11.22 -2.91 -9.92
N ASN A 58 11.19 -1.58 -9.85
CA ASN A 58 10.13 -0.71 -10.36
C ASN A 58 8.73 -0.93 -9.74
N ILE A 59 8.63 -1.73 -8.68
CA ILE A 59 7.37 -2.16 -8.07
C ILE A 59 7.15 -1.49 -6.71
N PHE A 60 8.06 -1.71 -5.75
CA PHE A 60 7.83 -1.35 -4.35
C PHE A 60 8.50 -0.04 -3.99
N PRO A 61 7.74 0.96 -3.50
CA PRO A 61 8.34 2.16 -2.96
C PRO A 61 9.29 1.82 -1.80
N ARG A 62 10.52 2.33 -1.90
CA ARG A 62 11.52 2.19 -0.85
C ARG A 62 12.11 3.54 -0.48
N THR A 63 12.19 3.81 0.82
CA THR A 63 12.93 4.94 1.38
C THR A 63 14.13 4.42 2.13
N LEU A 64 15.30 4.96 1.85
CA LEU A 64 16.54 4.68 2.55
C LEU A 64 16.93 5.90 3.39
N LEU A 65 17.21 5.68 4.66
CA LEU A 65 17.68 6.70 5.61
C LEU A 65 19.05 6.29 6.13
N TYR A 66 19.93 7.24 6.32
CA TYR A 66 21.29 7.01 6.76
C TYR A 66 21.58 7.77 8.05
N PHE A 67 21.98 7.05 9.09
CA PHE A 67 22.34 7.57 10.40
C PHE A 67 23.74 7.08 10.78
N GLY A 68 24.77 7.74 10.24
CA GLY A 68 26.15 7.28 10.39
C GLY A 68 26.34 5.89 9.80
N ASN A 69 26.66 4.90 10.63
CA ASN A 69 26.84 3.51 10.21
C ASN A 69 25.55 2.67 10.24
N VAL A 70 24.41 3.29 10.40
CA VAL A 70 23.12 2.59 10.37
C VAL A 70 22.32 3.03 9.16
N LYS A 71 21.96 2.06 8.34
CA LYS A 71 21.07 2.25 7.19
C LYS A 71 19.70 1.67 7.53
N VAL A 72 18.68 2.45 7.31
CA VAL A 72 17.27 2.04 7.51
C VAL A 72 16.56 2.06 6.16
N SER A 73 16.10 0.90 5.73
CA SER A 73 15.34 0.72 4.49
C SER A 73 13.88 0.48 4.82
N ILE A 74 12.99 1.31 4.30
CA ILE A 74 11.55 1.21 4.52
C ILE A 74 10.90 0.82 3.21
N ILE A 75 10.19 -0.30 3.18
CA ILE A 75 9.49 -0.83 2.01
C ILE A 75 8.01 -0.95 2.35
N LEU A 76 7.18 -0.53 1.40
CA LEU A 76 5.72 -0.53 1.55
C LEU A 76 5.09 -1.45 0.52
N TYR A 77 4.19 -2.36 0.97
CA TYR A 77 3.43 -3.20 0.06
C TYR A 77 2.12 -3.71 0.67
N ALA A 78 1.14 -3.97 -0.19
CA ALA A 78 -0.08 -4.70 0.17
C ALA A 78 0.09 -6.16 -0.28
N PRO A 79 -0.02 -7.16 0.61
CA PRO A 79 0.21 -8.56 0.28
C PRO A 79 -0.75 -9.11 -0.76
N ILE A 80 -0.20 -9.75 -1.78
CA ILE A 80 -0.92 -10.46 -2.84
C ILE A 80 -0.26 -11.83 -3.03
N SER A 81 -1.05 -12.90 -3.16
CA SER A 81 -0.49 -14.21 -3.53
C SER A 81 0.04 -14.21 -4.96
N GLU A 82 1.00 -15.06 -5.28
CA GLU A 82 1.65 -15.11 -6.59
C GLU A 82 0.67 -15.31 -7.75
N ASN A 83 -0.42 -16.05 -7.53
CA ASN A 83 -1.49 -16.25 -8.52
C ASN A 83 -2.58 -15.14 -8.47
N GLY A 84 -2.47 -14.18 -7.56
CA GLY A 84 -3.43 -13.08 -7.41
C GLY A 84 -4.75 -13.45 -6.73
N ASP A 85 -4.95 -14.71 -6.33
CA ASP A 85 -6.22 -15.16 -5.74
C ASP A 85 -6.44 -14.58 -4.34
N THR A 86 -5.36 -14.39 -3.59
CA THR A 86 -5.41 -13.81 -2.25
C THR A 86 -4.88 -12.39 -2.27
N ARG A 87 -5.76 -11.44 -2.00
CA ARG A 87 -5.43 -10.03 -1.76
C ARG A 87 -5.86 -9.69 -0.35
N SER A 88 -4.94 -9.23 0.46
CA SER A 88 -5.25 -8.92 1.85
C SER A 88 -5.78 -7.49 2.01
N ASN A 89 -6.67 -7.29 2.97
CA ASN A 89 -7.03 -5.95 3.46
C ASN A 89 -6.04 -5.48 4.53
N ALA A 90 -4.78 -5.66 4.24
CA ALA A 90 -3.67 -5.29 5.09
C ALA A 90 -2.56 -4.64 4.26
N PHE A 91 -1.72 -3.90 4.93
CA PHE A 91 -0.61 -3.19 4.34
C PHE A 91 0.62 -3.39 5.20
N VAL A 92 1.71 -3.81 4.60
CA VAL A 92 2.98 -4.01 5.31
C VAL A 92 3.84 -2.76 5.18
N TYR A 93 4.24 -2.27 6.32
CA TYR A 93 5.28 -1.27 6.51
C TYR A 93 6.51 -2.01 7.04
N GLY A 94 7.35 -2.44 6.12
CA GLY A 94 8.53 -3.24 6.44
C GLY A 94 9.77 -2.36 6.61
N MET A 95 10.45 -2.51 7.74
CA MET A 95 11.67 -1.78 8.04
C MET A 95 12.85 -2.76 8.16
N CYS A 96 13.86 -2.58 7.33
CA CYS A 96 15.13 -3.28 7.43
C CYS A 96 16.18 -2.34 7.99
N ILE A 97 16.80 -2.71 9.11
CA ILE A 97 17.86 -1.95 9.75
C ILE A 97 19.15 -2.73 9.55
N GLU A 98 20.14 -2.08 8.98
CA GLU A 98 21.46 -2.65 8.65
C GLU A 98 22.55 -1.88 9.39
N ASN A 99 23.40 -2.59 10.10
CA ASN A 99 24.61 -2.04 10.67
C ASN A 99 25.75 -2.16 9.64
N THR A 100 26.13 -1.06 9.04
CA THR A 100 27.20 -1.00 8.03
C THR A 100 28.59 -0.69 8.63
N GLY A 101 28.62 -0.51 9.96
CA GLY A 101 29.86 -0.21 10.70
C GLY A 101 30.52 -1.43 11.31
N PRO A 102 31.73 -1.24 11.87
CA PRO A 102 32.50 -2.32 12.50
C PRO A 102 32.03 -2.63 13.94
N ASP A 103 31.36 -1.70 14.60
CA ASP A 103 30.97 -1.84 16.00
C ASP A 103 29.49 -2.26 16.13
N PRO A 104 29.14 -3.05 17.15
CA PRO A 104 27.75 -3.41 17.40
C PRO A 104 26.85 -2.17 17.65
N VAL A 105 25.63 -2.23 17.14
CA VAL A 105 24.61 -1.18 17.31
C VAL A 105 23.42 -1.73 18.07
N ASN A 106 23.01 -1.02 19.12
CA ASN A 106 21.77 -1.29 19.83
C ASN A 106 20.76 -0.19 19.50
N GLY A 107 19.50 -0.53 19.41
CA GLY A 107 18.49 0.47 19.13
C GLY A 107 17.08 0.03 19.43
N GLU A 108 16.19 0.93 19.12
CA GLU A 108 14.76 0.78 19.35
C GLU A 108 14.00 1.49 18.23
N ILE A 109 12.97 0.85 17.73
CA ILE A 109 12.01 1.43 16.79
C ILE A 109 10.65 1.50 17.47
N ARG A 110 10.03 2.67 17.42
CA ARG A 110 8.63 2.88 17.77
C ARG A 110 7.86 3.24 16.51
N ILE A 111 6.81 2.50 16.23
CA ILE A 111 5.92 2.77 15.12
C ILE A 111 4.59 3.25 15.67
N ILE A 112 4.14 4.39 15.19
CA ILE A 112 2.96 5.09 15.64
C ILE A 112 2.01 5.24 14.47
N GLY A 113 0.81 4.65 14.58
CA GLY A 113 -0.28 4.84 13.64
C GLY A 113 -1.22 5.91 14.12
N GLU A 114 -1.55 6.83 13.21
CA GLU A 114 -2.56 7.85 13.42
C GLU A 114 -3.60 7.75 12.32
N THR A 115 -4.86 7.87 12.67
CA THR A 115 -5.95 7.92 11.69
C THR A 115 -6.54 9.33 11.68
N ASP A 116 -6.79 9.85 10.46
CA ASP A 116 -7.47 11.14 10.25
C ASP A 116 -9.00 10.94 10.23
N ALA A 117 -9.50 9.75 10.58
CA ALA A 117 -10.91 9.46 10.55
C ALA A 117 -11.68 10.37 11.49
N GLU A 118 -12.66 11.09 10.96
CA GLU A 118 -13.64 11.81 11.76
C GLU A 118 -14.65 10.83 12.40
N ASP A 119 -14.83 9.67 11.80
CA ASP A 119 -15.72 8.61 12.25
C ASP A 119 -15.05 7.75 13.33
N ASP A 120 -15.67 7.66 14.52
CA ASP A 120 -15.21 6.86 15.64
C ASP A 120 -15.10 5.36 15.33
N PHE A 121 -15.90 4.86 14.39
CA PHE A 121 -15.83 3.49 13.91
C PHE A 121 -14.45 3.19 13.29
N LEU A 122 -13.98 4.04 12.37
CA LEU A 122 -12.70 3.85 11.69
C LEU A 122 -11.52 4.14 12.60
N LYS A 123 -11.65 5.07 13.57
CA LYS A 123 -10.60 5.34 14.57
C LYS A 123 -10.26 4.12 15.42
N ASN A 124 -11.28 3.33 15.74
CA ASN A 124 -11.14 2.18 16.64
C ASN A 124 -10.80 0.89 15.92
N GLU A 125 -10.93 0.85 14.60
CA GLU A 125 -10.87 -0.39 13.85
C GLU A 125 -9.61 -0.57 13.00
N ILE A 126 -8.92 0.51 12.66
CA ILE A 126 -7.61 0.39 11.99
C ILE A 126 -6.54 0.21 13.05
N SER A 127 -5.91 -0.94 13.03
CA SER A 127 -4.92 -1.32 14.02
C SER A 127 -3.56 -1.54 13.39
N ILE A 128 -2.53 -1.38 14.21
CA ILE A 128 -1.15 -1.66 13.83
C ILE A 128 -0.64 -2.84 14.64
N LEU A 129 -0.12 -3.83 13.93
CA LEU A 129 0.51 -4.99 14.50
C LEU A 129 2.02 -4.88 14.33
N GLN A 130 2.73 -4.57 15.37
CA GLN A 130 4.19 -4.46 15.37
C GLN A 130 4.88 -5.81 15.50
N GLY A 131 6.15 -5.89 15.11
CA GLY A 131 6.91 -7.11 14.98
C GLY A 131 6.91 -8.06 16.18
N SER A 132 6.79 -7.54 17.42
CA SER A 132 6.72 -8.33 18.65
C SER A 132 5.36 -8.28 19.36
N GLY A 133 4.35 -7.64 18.75
CA GLY A 133 3.10 -7.30 19.41
C GLY A 133 3.24 -6.20 20.49
N ARG A 134 4.37 -5.51 20.55
CA ARG A 134 4.65 -4.40 21.45
C ARG A 134 4.64 -3.09 20.69
N GLU A 135 4.42 -1.99 21.39
CA GLU A 135 4.54 -0.63 20.82
C GLU A 135 5.97 -0.29 20.36
N THR A 136 6.94 -1.06 20.81
CA THR A 136 8.37 -0.82 20.61
C THR A 136 9.08 -2.12 20.26
N THR A 137 9.96 -2.08 19.28
CA THR A 137 10.87 -3.18 18.92
C THR A 137 12.31 -2.78 19.21
N GLU A 138 12.93 -3.48 20.16
CA GLU A 138 14.36 -3.35 20.45
C GLU A 138 15.19 -4.25 19.55
N PHE A 139 16.37 -3.81 19.20
CA PHE A 139 17.30 -4.60 18.39
C PHE A 139 18.76 -4.45 18.87
N SER A 140 19.55 -5.48 18.61
CA SER A 140 21.00 -5.47 18.80
C SER A 140 21.62 -6.10 17.56
N LEU A 141 22.42 -5.33 16.82
CA LEU A 141 23.01 -5.72 15.55
C LEU A 141 24.52 -5.74 15.63
N PRO A 142 25.17 -6.91 15.55
CA PRO A 142 26.59 -7.01 15.28
C PRO A 142 26.99 -6.27 13.99
N ALA A 143 28.29 -6.13 13.78
CA ALA A 143 28.84 -5.56 12.54
C ALA A 143 28.32 -6.33 11.31
N ALA A 144 27.94 -5.61 10.26
CA ALA A 144 27.45 -6.13 8.98
C ALA A 144 26.18 -7.00 9.07
N GLU A 145 25.46 -6.95 10.20
CA GLU A 145 24.19 -7.65 10.37
C GLU A 145 23.00 -6.73 10.11
N HIS A 146 21.85 -7.35 9.87
CA HIS A 146 20.60 -6.63 9.67
C HIS A 146 19.44 -7.34 10.35
N ILE A 147 18.37 -6.58 10.60
CA ILE A 147 17.09 -7.09 11.11
C ILE A 147 15.95 -6.56 10.26
N TRP A 148 14.96 -7.40 10.03
CA TRP A 148 13.69 -7.04 9.40
C TRP A 148 12.59 -6.94 10.44
N ILE A 149 11.93 -5.77 10.49
CA ILE A 149 10.84 -5.46 11.42
C ILE A 149 9.60 -5.15 10.61
N PRO A 150 8.69 -6.11 10.43
CA PRO A 150 7.42 -5.89 9.75
C PRO A 150 6.40 -5.29 10.72
N SER A 151 5.75 -4.23 10.30
CA SER A 151 4.53 -3.71 10.90
C SER A 151 3.38 -3.85 9.92
N VAL A 152 2.27 -4.40 10.38
CA VAL A 152 1.10 -4.63 9.53
C VAL A 152 -0.01 -3.70 9.97
N ILE A 153 -0.48 -2.88 9.04
CA ILE A 153 -1.67 -2.04 9.22
C ILE A 153 -2.82 -2.82 8.62
N TYR A 154 -3.88 -3.02 9.36
CA TYR A 154 -4.98 -3.87 8.93
C TYR A 154 -6.34 -3.28 9.23
N ALA A 155 -7.31 -3.67 8.40
CA ALA A 155 -8.70 -3.29 8.53
C ALA A 155 -9.39 -4.03 9.68
N PRO A 156 -10.53 -3.51 10.16
CA PRO A 156 -11.30 -4.11 11.24
C PRO A 156 -11.60 -5.59 11.05
N GLY A 157 -11.51 -6.36 12.13
CA GLY A 157 -11.82 -7.78 12.13
C GLY A 157 -10.80 -8.69 11.40
N ARG A 158 -9.64 -8.14 10.98
CA ARG A 158 -8.60 -8.86 10.23
C ARG A 158 -7.34 -9.19 11.05
N TYR A 159 -7.46 -9.24 12.35
CA TYR A 159 -6.31 -9.47 13.24
C TYR A 159 -5.54 -10.77 12.91
N GLU A 160 -6.25 -11.89 12.77
CA GLU A 160 -5.61 -13.19 12.51
C GLU A 160 -4.89 -13.23 11.15
N GLU A 161 -5.46 -12.57 10.14
CA GLU A 161 -4.83 -12.41 8.83
C GLU A 161 -3.57 -11.55 8.93
N ALA A 162 -3.68 -10.41 9.62
CA ALA A 162 -2.56 -9.51 9.84
C ALA A 162 -1.42 -10.18 10.60
N GLU A 163 -1.72 -10.98 11.60
CA GLU A 163 -0.73 -11.75 12.36
C GLU A 163 -0.03 -12.79 11.50
N LYS A 164 -0.75 -13.51 10.64
CA LYS A 164 -0.15 -14.44 9.67
C LYS A 164 0.76 -13.72 8.69
N ILE A 165 0.35 -12.54 8.20
CA ILE A 165 1.16 -11.72 7.30
C ILE A 165 2.43 -11.25 8.01
N ARG A 166 2.32 -10.74 9.22
CA ARG A 166 3.46 -10.30 10.02
C ARG A 166 4.47 -11.42 10.23
N ASN A 167 4.00 -12.57 10.69
CA ASN A 167 4.86 -13.72 11.02
C ASN A 167 5.54 -14.34 9.80
N ASN A 168 5.00 -14.10 8.61
CA ASN A 168 5.51 -14.60 7.34
C ASN A 168 5.74 -13.46 6.32
N SER A 169 6.13 -12.28 6.78
CA SER A 169 6.19 -11.08 5.94
C SER A 169 7.16 -11.21 4.76
N SER A 170 8.29 -11.90 4.93
CA SER A 170 9.23 -12.17 3.84
C SER A 170 8.62 -13.06 2.76
N TYR A 171 7.88 -14.08 3.15
CA TYR A 171 7.13 -14.92 2.22
C TYR A 171 6.09 -14.10 1.45
N TRP A 172 5.31 -13.27 2.13
CA TRP A 172 4.32 -12.42 1.48
C TRP A 172 4.93 -11.35 0.58
N PHE A 173 6.10 -10.84 0.92
CA PHE A 173 6.85 -9.95 0.04
C PHE A 173 7.24 -10.65 -1.25
N GLU A 174 7.80 -11.86 -1.16
CA GLU A 174 8.17 -12.68 -2.31
C GLU A 174 6.97 -13.02 -3.19
N GLN A 175 5.86 -13.47 -2.60
CA GLN A 175 4.62 -13.76 -3.34
C GLN A 175 4.11 -12.52 -4.09
N THR A 176 4.07 -11.38 -3.43
CA THR A 176 3.63 -10.12 -4.04
C THR A 176 4.57 -9.68 -5.16
N HIS A 177 5.88 -9.82 -4.95
CA HIS A 177 6.87 -9.54 -5.97
C HIS A 177 6.68 -10.43 -7.21
N ASN A 178 6.54 -11.75 -7.01
CA ASN A 178 6.34 -12.72 -8.08
C ASN A 178 5.04 -12.42 -8.85
N TYR A 179 3.95 -12.10 -8.16
CA TYR A 179 2.71 -11.69 -8.81
C TYR A 179 2.93 -10.53 -9.78
N PHE A 180 3.57 -9.45 -9.32
CA PHE A 180 3.81 -8.29 -10.17
C PHE A 180 4.81 -8.59 -11.29
N ARG A 181 5.87 -9.34 -11.03
CA ARG A 181 6.84 -9.71 -12.09
C ARG A 181 6.20 -10.60 -13.15
N ASN A 182 5.36 -11.54 -12.76
CA ASN A 182 4.61 -12.38 -13.69
C ASN A 182 3.61 -11.56 -14.52
N MET A 183 2.91 -10.63 -13.90
CA MET A 183 1.98 -9.73 -14.59
C MET A 183 2.72 -8.82 -15.59
N LEU A 184 3.76 -8.12 -15.14
CA LEU A 184 4.53 -7.20 -15.98
C LEU A 184 5.28 -7.93 -17.09
N GLY A 185 5.74 -9.16 -16.85
CA GLY A 185 6.43 -9.99 -17.83
C GLY A 185 5.55 -10.48 -19.00
N ARG A 186 4.23 -10.29 -18.95
CA ARG A 186 3.32 -10.62 -20.06
C ARG A 186 3.46 -9.67 -21.26
N LEU A 187 4.05 -8.51 -21.06
CA LEU A 187 4.37 -7.56 -22.12
C LEU A 187 5.76 -6.97 -21.89
N VAL A 188 6.70 -7.31 -22.74
CA VAL A 188 8.08 -6.85 -22.66
C VAL A 188 8.37 -5.87 -23.80
N VAL A 189 8.96 -4.73 -23.47
CA VAL A 189 9.45 -3.77 -24.46
C VAL A 189 10.91 -4.10 -24.74
N GLU A 190 11.15 -4.77 -25.85
CA GLU A 190 12.49 -5.20 -26.27
C GLU A 190 13.31 -4.03 -26.83
N ASP A 191 14.62 -4.06 -26.63
CA ASP A 191 15.60 -3.09 -27.17
C ASP A 191 15.41 -1.62 -26.69
N HIS A 192 14.47 -1.37 -25.79
CA HIS A 192 14.14 -0.04 -25.27
C HIS A 192 14.02 -0.06 -23.73
N PRO A 193 15.14 -0.19 -22.99
CA PRO A 193 15.08 -0.40 -21.54
C PRO A 193 14.48 0.77 -20.75
N VAL A 194 14.63 2.00 -21.24
CA VAL A 194 14.04 3.18 -20.58
C VAL A 194 12.53 3.19 -20.74
N GLU A 195 12.06 2.94 -21.95
CA GLU A 195 10.64 2.84 -22.27
C GLU A 195 10.00 1.67 -21.53
N GLY A 196 10.70 0.53 -21.45
CA GLY A 196 10.26 -0.64 -20.69
C GLY A 196 10.06 -0.30 -19.20
N ALA A 197 11.02 0.35 -18.59
CA ALA A 197 10.92 0.78 -17.18
C ALA A 197 9.79 1.82 -16.96
N LEU A 198 9.61 2.75 -17.90
CA LEU A 198 8.49 3.70 -17.85
C LEU A 198 7.13 3.00 -17.99
N PHE A 199 7.05 2.01 -18.87
CA PHE A 199 5.85 1.21 -19.04
C PHE A 199 5.50 0.44 -17.75
N GLU A 200 6.45 -0.31 -17.18
CA GLU A 200 6.25 -1.02 -15.91
C GLU A 200 5.74 -0.08 -14.81
N ARG A 201 6.38 1.09 -14.68
CA ARG A 201 5.99 2.09 -13.70
C ARG A 201 4.58 2.65 -13.94
N ALA A 202 4.22 2.89 -15.19
CA ALA A 202 2.87 3.36 -15.53
C ALA A 202 1.81 2.31 -15.19
N VAL A 203 2.07 1.03 -15.50
CA VAL A 203 1.20 -0.09 -15.12
C VAL A 203 1.03 -0.18 -13.62
N MET A 204 2.12 -0.07 -12.85
CA MET A 204 2.06 -0.09 -11.41
C MET A 204 1.25 1.10 -10.83
N GLN A 205 1.35 2.27 -11.44
CA GLN A 205 0.50 3.41 -11.05
C GLN A 205 -0.98 3.14 -11.32
N CYS A 206 -1.31 2.54 -12.46
CA CYS A 206 -2.67 2.11 -12.77
C CYS A 206 -3.17 1.09 -11.75
N PHE A 207 -2.33 0.11 -11.38
CA PHE A 207 -2.68 -0.89 -10.38
C PHE A 207 -2.96 -0.27 -9.01
N HIS A 208 -2.12 0.67 -8.57
CA HIS A 208 -2.32 1.37 -7.29
C HIS A 208 -3.57 2.27 -7.29
N ALA A 209 -4.09 2.62 -8.45
CA ALA A 209 -5.34 3.37 -8.55
C ALA A 209 -6.59 2.49 -8.38
N ILE A 210 -6.46 1.16 -8.48
CA ILE A 210 -7.58 0.24 -8.31
C ILE A 210 -8.02 0.22 -6.85
N ALA A 211 -9.31 0.45 -6.64
CA ALA A 211 -9.92 0.41 -5.34
C ALA A 211 -10.60 -0.94 -5.08
N MET A 212 -10.58 -1.36 -3.84
CA MET A 212 -11.27 -2.55 -3.36
C MET A 212 -12.04 -2.20 -2.09
N ASN A 213 -13.23 -2.78 -1.93
CA ASN A 213 -13.96 -2.65 -0.67
C ASN A 213 -13.41 -3.58 0.42
N ALA A 214 -13.98 -3.49 1.62
CA ALA A 214 -13.59 -4.32 2.75
C ALA A 214 -13.79 -5.84 2.52
N SER A 215 -14.66 -6.22 1.58
CA SER A 215 -14.89 -7.61 1.18
C SER A 215 -13.87 -8.12 0.15
N GLY A 216 -12.99 -7.24 -0.35
CA GLY A 216 -12.01 -7.58 -1.38
C GLY A 216 -12.53 -7.52 -2.81
N GLU A 217 -13.74 -6.97 -3.01
CA GLU A 217 -14.28 -6.76 -4.35
C GLU A 217 -13.67 -5.50 -4.97
N VAL A 218 -13.35 -5.58 -6.26
CA VAL A 218 -12.89 -4.41 -7.02
C VAL A 218 -14.06 -3.44 -7.20
N THR A 219 -13.89 -2.22 -6.75
CA THR A 219 -14.91 -1.17 -6.76
C THR A 219 -14.57 0.01 -7.66
N GLY A 220 -13.78 -0.24 -8.70
CA GLY A 220 -13.36 0.80 -9.63
C GLY A 220 -11.96 1.32 -9.37
N SER A 221 -11.70 2.57 -9.68
CA SER A 221 -10.39 3.18 -9.51
C SER A 221 -10.45 4.54 -8.84
N ASN A 222 -9.46 4.83 -8.03
CA ASN A 222 -9.23 6.13 -7.41
C ASN A 222 -8.23 6.94 -8.23
N TRP A 223 -8.70 7.50 -9.32
CA TRP A 223 -7.95 8.58 -9.96
C TRP A 223 -8.49 9.89 -9.42
N GLY A 224 -7.76 10.51 -8.61
CA GLY A 224 -8.20 11.77 -8.17
C GLY A 224 -7.07 12.66 -7.77
N SER A 225 -7.18 13.88 -8.24
CA SER A 225 -6.49 14.99 -7.65
C SER A 225 -6.92 15.05 -6.20
N PHE A 226 -5.93 14.82 -5.38
CA PHE A 226 -5.86 15.05 -3.96
C PHE A 226 -6.95 15.98 -3.37
N PRO A 227 -7.30 15.79 -2.10
CA PRO A 227 -7.12 14.63 -1.20
C PRO A 227 -8.41 13.85 -0.99
N ALA A 228 -9.44 14.19 -1.68
CA ALA A 228 -10.78 13.88 -1.26
C ALA A 228 -11.62 13.19 -2.33
N THR A 229 -11.03 12.72 -3.40
CA THR A 229 -11.83 12.05 -4.39
C THR A 229 -12.15 10.64 -3.95
N ARG A 230 -13.18 10.58 -3.13
CA ARG A 230 -13.96 9.38 -2.89
C ARG A 230 -14.79 9.00 -4.13
N GLN A 231 -14.58 9.72 -5.23
CA GLN A 231 -15.38 9.62 -6.44
C GLN A 231 -14.79 8.59 -7.39
N ILE A 232 -15.65 7.77 -7.96
CA ILE A 232 -15.32 6.81 -8.99
C ILE A 232 -15.90 7.31 -10.30
N TRP A 233 -15.01 7.64 -11.23
CA TRP A 233 -15.37 8.12 -12.55
C TRP A 233 -15.19 7.02 -13.58
N MET A 234 -16.17 6.79 -14.43
CA MET A 234 -16.08 5.79 -15.48
C MET A 234 -14.92 6.02 -16.42
N LYS A 235 -14.66 7.26 -16.81
CA LYS A 235 -13.54 7.62 -17.68
C LYS A 235 -12.20 7.29 -17.04
N ASP A 236 -12.03 7.63 -15.76
CA ASP A 236 -10.78 7.40 -15.04
C ASP A 236 -10.59 5.91 -14.81
N MET A 237 -11.67 5.19 -14.48
CA MET A 237 -11.65 3.74 -14.37
C MET A 237 -11.24 3.07 -15.68
N TYR A 238 -11.76 3.52 -16.82
CA TYR A 238 -11.36 3.01 -18.12
C TYR A 238 -9.85 3.12 -18.34
N TYR A 239 -9.25 4.28 -18.08
CA TYR A 239 -7.81 4.45 -18.25
C TYR A 239 -7.00 3.61 -17.27
N ALA A 240 -7.44 3.48 -16.03
CA ALA A 240 -6.76 2.65 -15.03
C ALA A 240 -6.77 1.16 -15.40
N PHE A 241 -7.88 0.67 -15.95
CA PHE A 241 -8.04 -0.75 -16.30
C PHE A 241 -7.52 -1.12 -17.69
N LEU A 242 -7.26 -0.15 -18.56
CA LEU A 242 -6.83 -0.41 -19.93
C LEU A 242 -5.62 -1.35 -20.05
N PRO A 243 -4.51 -1.17 -19.30
CA PRO A 243 -3.37 -2.08 -19.39
C PRO A 243 -3.73 -3.49 -18.91
N PHE A 244 -4.67 -3.63 -17.99
CA PHE A 244 -5.06 -4.92 -17.43
C PHE A 244 -5.94 -5.74 -18.37
N CYS A 245 -6.52 -5.15 -19.42
CA CYS A 245 -7.17 -5.93 -20.48
C CYS A 245 -6.20 -6.92 -21.16
N ILE A 246 -4.89 -6.65 -21.08
CA ILE A 246 -3.83 -7.50 -21.65
C ILE A 246 -3.08 -8.22 -20.51
N LEU A 247 -2.69 -7.48 -19.49
CA LEU A 247 -1.79 -7.98 -18.44
C LEU A 247 -2.50 -8.82 -17.38
N GLU A 248 -3.75 -8.49 -17.06
CA GLU A 248 -4.54 -9.14 -16.02
C GLU A 248 -6.04 -9.07 -16.37
N PRO A 249 -6.51 -9.84 -17.38
CA PRO A 249 -7.88 -9.71 -17.90
C PRO A 249 -8.97 -9.92 -16.84
N ASP A 250 -8.74 -10.82 -15.90
CA ASP A 250 -9.70 -11.08 -14.81
C ASP A 250 -9.88 -9.88 -13.89
N LEU A 251 -8.80 -9.14 -13.63
CA LEU A 251 -8.86 -7.90 -12.86
C LEU A 251 -9.62 -6.82 -13.62
N ALA A 252 -9.36 -6.69 -14.92
CA ALA A 252 -10.09 -5.75 -15.78
C ALA A 252 -11.58 -6.09 -15.84
N TRP A 253 -11.92 -7.38 -15.94
CA TRP A 253 -13.30 -7.85 -15.94
C TRP A 253 -14.01 -7.55 -14.61
N LYS A 254 -13.39 -7.81 -13.48
CA LYS A 254 -13.96 -7.49 -12.15
C LYS A 254 -14.31 -6.01 -12.02
N GLY A 255 -13.46 -5.12 -12.52
CA GLY A 255 -13.76 -3.69 -12.54
C GLY A 255 -14.94 -3.33 -13.43
N MET A 256 -15.01 -3.93 -14.62
CA MET A 256 -16.12 -3.73 -15.54
C MET A 256 -17.43 -4.31 -15.00
N GLU A 257 -17.39 -5.50 -14.42
CA GLU A 257 -18.55 -6.16 -13.82
C GLU A 257 -19.13 -5.33 -12.67
N TRP A 258 -18.26 -4.81 -11.82
CA TRP A 258 -18.70 -3.91 -10.77
C TRP A 258 -19.43 -2.68 -11.33
N PHE A 259 -18.87 -2.08 -12.38
CA PHE A 259 -19.48 -0.91 -13.01
C PHE A 259 -20.82 -1.24 -13.66
N ILE A 260 -20.95 -2.38 -14.33
CA ILE A 260 -22.21 -2.85 -14.91
C ILE A 260 -23.27 -3.04 -13.83
N ASN A 261 -22.88 -3.67 -12.72
CA ASN A 261 -23.81 -4.00 -11.65
C ASN A 261 -24.28 -2.78 -10.84
N TYR A 262 -23.42 -1.79 -10.67
CA TYR A 262 -23.68 -0.65 -9.78
C TYR A 262 -23.77 0.69 -10.51
N GLY A 263 -23.02 0.89 -11.57
CA GLY A 263 -22.97 2.15 -12.32
C GLY A 263 -24.07 2.30 -13.35
N ILE A 264 -24.54 1.20 -13.97
CA ILE A 264 -25.60 1.21 -14.95
C ILE A 264 -26.93 1.05 -14.23
N ARG A 265 -27.73 2.10 -14.25
CA ARG A 265 -29.03 2.15 -13.55
C ARG A 265 -30.18 2.32 -14.53
N PRO A 266 -31.41 1.91 -14.13
CA PRO A 266 -32.60 2.17 -14.90
C PRO A 266 -32.79 3.66 -15.21
N GLU A 267 -33.51 3.94 -16.27
CA GLU A 267 -33.85 5.31 -16.62
C GLU A 267 -34.62 6.00 -15.49
N GLY A 268 -34.20 7.23 -15.15
CA GLY A 268 -34.77 8.01 -14.05
C GLY A 268 -34.09 7.80 -12.69
N ASP A 269 -33.16 6.84 -12.57
CA ASP A 269 -32.36 6.71 -11.38
C ASP A 269 -31.32 7.87 -11.30
N LYS A 270 -31.15 8.45 -10.12
CA LYS A 270 -30.19 9.53 -9.85
C LYS A 270 -28.76 9.15 -10.16
N CYS A 271 -28.46 7.85 -10.06
CA CYS A 271 -27.12 7.28 -10.24
C CYS A 271 -26.92 6.73 -11.66
N ARG A 272 -27.72 7.12 -12.60
CA ARG A 272 -27.51 6.77 -14.00
C ARG A 272 -26.16 7.31 -14.44
N GLY A 273 -25.23 6.40 -14.74
CA GLY A 273 -23.93 6.75 -15.28
C GLY A 273 -24.06 7.59 -16.54
N GLY A 274 -23.40 8.71 -16.56
CA GLY A 274 -23.33 9.58 -17.73
C GLY A 274 -22.31 9.08 -18.73
#